data_5cff9c8813d85dd89c2d3cce7932b0d7
#
_entry.id   5cff9c8813d85dd89c2d3cce7932b0d7
#
_cell.length_a   1.000
_cell.length_b   1.000
_cell.length_c   1.000
_cell.angle_alpha   90.00
_cell.angle_beta   90.00
_cell.angle_gamma   90.00
#
_symmetry.space_group_name_H-M   'P 1'
#
loop_
_entity.id
_entity.type
_entity.pdbx_description
1 polymer ?
#
loop_
_entity_poly.entity_id
_entity_poly.type
_entity_poly.pdbx_seq_one_letter_code
_entity_poly.pdbx_strand_id
1 'polypeptide(L)'
;MFVKQINWKIPTILLVTTVMVTGVALTKKISGLNATLPRLKSSLSLPSMQTLKDDSGWIYAIAMTPDGKTLVSGDYGGLIKIWDTETGKLQKTLNAHVDAIESLAISPDGNLVISASWDNEIKLWNLKTGQLINTLKGHTDDIKKIAISPDGKLLASGSTDKTICLWNLSNGKLIKTLENHDWVKSLAFSPDSHTLAAGSENGNITILSLIDEGNYILMQHSGAVQSLAFSPNGKTLASGSADHTVKLWQFKTGKVLRTLNHHSAAVLSVVFNPKGDILASGSYDKTINLWNPNTGELLNNLSEHKNPVWSLVFNSEGTILVSGSGDETIKFWSMKTPKNPIYAAAKTRIKKAPVMITKPELIQRLNQQLYAIIDQRWQTNLMIKDSLIYQVTLNEQGKIIEYQPFNSAAVREMQKTAPIFQPDTKSQSQYDAQFRVVLSPSGTLEVSPWEGWK
;
A
#
# COMPACT_ATOMS: atom_id res chain seq x y z
N MET A 1 -32.33 -1.24 11.31
CA MET A 1 -31.81 -2.46 10.69
C MET A 1 -32.98 -3.27 10.18
N PHE A 2 -33.27 -3.22 8.91
CA PHE A 2 -34.32 -4.02 8.32
C PHE A 2 -33.67 -5.16 7.52
N VAL A 3 -33.75 -6.37 8.05
CA VAL A 3 -33.38 -7.60 7.36
C VAL A 3 -34.67 -8.24 6.88
N LYS A 4 -34.89 -8.28 5.58
CA LYS A 4 -35.97 -9.03 4.97
C LYS A 4 -35.37 -10.28 4.32
N GLN A 5 -35.61 -11.43 4.91
CA GLN A 5 -35.34 -12.72 4.27
C GLN A 5 -36.43 -13.00 3.24
N ILE A 6 -36.06 -13.10 1.99
CA ILE A 6 -36.94 -13.54 0.92
C ILE A 6 -36.71 -15.01 0.65
N ASN A 7 -37.64 -15.86 1.09
CA ASN A 7 -37.65 -17.29 0.80
C ASN A 7 -38.13 -17.56 -0.63
N TRP A 8 -37.24 -18.03 -1.48
CA TRP A 8 -37.59 -18.47 -2.83
C TRP A 8 -38.02 -19.93 -2.80
N LYS A 9 -39.32 -20.20 -3.01
CA LYS A 9 -39.81 -21.51 -3.41
C LYS A 9 -39.59 -21.69 -4.91
N ILE A 10 -38.82 -22.72 -5.27
CA ILE A 10 -38.61 -23.17 -6.64
C ILE A 10 -39.89 -23.95 -7.09
N PRO A 11 -40.55 -23.62 -8.18
CA PRO A 11 -41.39 -24.57 -8.87
C PRO A 11 -40.59 -25.26 -9.97
N THR A 12 -40.40 -26.56 -9.77
CA THR A 12 -40.03 -27.50 -10.82
C THR A 12 -41.22 -27.65 -11.80
N ILE A 13 -41.06 -27.36 -13.08
CA ILE A 13 -41.78 -28.01 -14.16
C ILE A 13 -41.02 -27.89 -15.48
N LEU A 14 -40.98 -28.98 -16.10
CA LEU A 14 -40.45 -29.64 -17.25
C LEU A 14 -41.04 -29.17 -18.62
N LEU A 15 -40.31 -29.50 -19.66
CA LEU A 15 -40.63 -29.83 -21.08
C LEU A 15 -40.66 -28.68 -22.12
N VAL A 16 -39.63 -28.73 -22.94
CA VAL A 16 -39.57 -29.03 -24.39
C VAL A 16 -40.73 -28.49 -25.26
N THR A 17 -40.38 -27.63 -26.21
CA THR A 17 -40.67 -27.84 -27.63
C THR A 17 -39.90 -26.86 -28.53
N THR A 18 -39.26 -27.41 -29.53
CA THR A 18 -38.62 -26.79 -30.67
C THR A 18 -39.70 -26.20 -31.61
N VAL A 19 -39.51 -24.95 -32.03
CA VAL A 19 -40.10 -24.47 -33.30
C VAL A 19 -39.10 -23.61 -34.04
N MET A 20 -38.67 -24.14 -35.18
CA MET A 20 -38.02 -23.38 -36.25
C MET A 20 -39.08 -22.54 -36.97
N VAL A 21 -38.84 -21.26 -37.19
CA VAL A 21 -39.43 -20.52 -38.31
C VAL A 21 -38.37 -19.62 -38.94
N THR A 22 -38.18 -19.93 -40.20
CA THR A 22 -37.39 -19.25 -41.22
C THR A 22 -37.92 -17.87 -41.56
N GLY A 23 -37.06 -16.94 -41.88
CA GLY A 23 -37.36 -16.08 -42.98
C GLY A 23 -37.05 -14.60 -42.85
N VAL A 24 -36.17 -14.19 -43.71
CA VAL A 24 -36.09 -12.95 -44.48
C VAL A 24 -35.23 -11.81 -43.92
N ALA A 25 -34.12 -11.68 -44.61
CA ALA A 25 -33.21 -10.56 -44.57
C ALA A 25 -33.84 -9.23 -45.00
N LEU A 26 -33.56 -8.16 -44.27
CA LEU A 26 -33.62 -6.81 -44.83
C LEU A 26 -32.29 -6.11 -44.54
N THR A 27 -31.42 -6.13 -45.54
CA THR A 27 -30.22 -5.33 -45.61
C THR A 27 -30.59 -3.87 -45.83
N LYS A 28 -30.31 -3.00 -44.88
CA LYS A 28 -30.06 -1.58 -45.14
C LYS A 28 -28.66 -1.20 -44.73
N LYS A 29 -27.89 -0.97 -45.76
CA LYS A 29 -26.51 -0.46 -45.76
C LYS A 29 -26.51 0.94 -45.15
N ILE A 30 -25.90 1.12 -44.00
CA ILE A 30 -25.41 2.42 -43.55
C ILE A 30 -23.91 2.28 -43.43
N SER A 31 -23.23 2.82 -44.44
CA SER A 31 -21.77 2.98 -44.50
C SER A 31 -21.36 4.13 -43.59
N GLY A 32 -20.30 3.87 -42.80
CA GLY A 32 -19.43 4.90 -42.23
C GLY A 32 -19.75 5.29 -40.82
N LEU A 33 -19.11 4.63 -39.87
CA LEU A 33 -18.35 5.20 -38.74
C LEU A 33 -17.73 4.02 -37.95
N ASN A 34 -16.56 3.56 -38.43
CA ASN A 34 -15.66 2.75 -37.59
C ASN A 34 -15.01 3.68 -36.56
N ALA A 35 -15.74 3.99 -35.50
CA ALA A 35 -15.12 4.47 -34.27
C ALA A 35 -14.86 3.24 -33.42
N THR A 36 -13.68 2.67 -33.53
CA THR A 36 -13.12 1.75 -32.52
C THR A 36 -13.05 2.52 -31.21
N LEU A 37 -14.03 2.30 -30.33
CA LEU A 37 -13.94 2.69 -28.94
C LEU A 37 -12.68 2.02 -28.35
N PRO A 38 -11.73 2.78 -27.81
CA PRO A 38 -10.59 2.17 -27.13
C PRO A 38 -11.13 1.35 -25.98
N ARG A 39 -10.77 0.05 -25.94
CA ARG A 39 -10.94 -0.81 -24.76
C ARG A 39 -10.34 -0.08 -23.58
N LEU A 40 -11.14 0.47 -22.69
CA LEU A 40 -10.72 0.93 -21.38
C LEU A 40 -10.16 -0.30 -20.65
N LYS A 41 -8.84 -0.40 -20.61
CA LYS A 41 -8.14 -1.36 -19.75
C LYS A 41 -8.51 -1.02 -18.32
N SER A 42 -9.11 -1.96 -17.64
CA SER A 42 -9.37 -1.95 -16.22
C SER A 42 -8.07 -1.77 -15.44
N SER A 43 -8.12 -0.93 -14.41
CA SER A 43 -7.03 -0.45 -13.55
C SER A 43 -6.03 0.49 -14.25
N LEU A 44 -6.17 1.78 -13.96
CA LEU A 44 -5.14 2.78 -14.22
C LEU A 44 -4.00 2.57 -13.20
N SER A 45 -3.22 1.49 -13.33
CA SER A 45 -1.93 1.44 -12.66
C SER A 45 -1.04 2.49 -13.36
N LEU A 46 -0.40 3.34 -12.57
CA LEU A 46 0.64 4.22 -13.11
C LEU A 46 1.73 3.31 -13.67
N PRO A 47 2.09 3.42 -14.97
CA PRO A 47 3.19 2.63 -15.50
C PRO A 47 4.50 3.08 -14.85
N SER A 48 5.44 2.15 -14.71
CA SER A 48 6.80 2.50 -14.32
C SER A 48 7.43 3.42 -15.37
N MET A 49 8.08 4.50 -14.91
CA MET A 49 8.77 5.43 -15.79
C MET A 49 10.07 4.84 -16.32
N GLN A 50 10.74 4.04 -15.50
CA GLN A 50 12.04 3.46 -15.77
C GLN A 50 12.15 2.12 -15.05
N THR A 51 12.81 1.17 -15.66
CA THR A 51 13.15 -0.14 -15.07
C THR A 51 14.63 -0.39 -15.24
N LEU A 52 15.34 -0.61 -14.14
CA LEU A 52 16.72 -1.07 -14.14
C LEU A 52 16.71 -2.58 -13.94
N LYS A 53 17.57 -3.30 -14.65
CA LYS A 53 17.80 -4.73 -14.45
C LYS A 53 19.08 -4.91 -13.66
N ASP A 54 19.00 -5.66 -12.60
CA ASP A 54 20.14 -5.94 -11.73
C ASP A 54 20.94 -7.16 -12.22
N ASP A 55 20.28 -8.19 -12.75
CA ASP A 55 20.86 -9.44 -13.29
C ASP A 55 21.77 -10.18 -12.29
N SER A 56 21.68 -9.92 -10.97
CA SER A 56 22.53 -10.55 -9.95
C SER A 56 21.73 -11.29 -8.87
N GLY A 57 20.41 -11.28 -8.97
CA GLY A 57 19.54 -11.96 -8.03
C GLY A 57 18.48 -11.05 -7.40
N TRP A 58 17.79 -11.57 -6.41
CA TRP A 58 16.71 -10.84 -5.73
C TRP A 58 17.23 -9.59 -5.05
N ILE A 59 16.57 -8.45 -5.29
CA ILE A 59 16.89 -7.17 -4.68
C ILE A 59 16.12 -7.04 -3.38
N TYR A 60 16.79 -7.25 -2.25
CA TYR A 60 16.19 -7.15 -0.92
C TYR A 60 16.14 -5.72 -0.39
N ALA A 61 17.14 -4.92 -0.71
CA ALA A 61 17.25 -3.57 -0.17
C ALA A 61 17.58 -2.54 -1.24
N ILE A 62 16.95 -1.39 -1.14
CA ILE A 62 17.33 -0.19 -1.90
C ILE A 62 17.41 1.02 -0.97
N ALA A 63 18.32 1.94 -1.27
CA ALA A 63 18.42 3.22 -0.61
C ALA A 63 18.79 4.31 -1.62
N MET A 64 18.30 5.53 -1.42
CA MET A 64 18.56 6.67 -2.30
C MET A 64 19.20 7.81 -1.55
N THR A 65 20.14 8.50 -2.19
CA THR A 65 20.76 9.69 -1.61
C THR A 65 19.75 10.80 -1.37
N PRO A 66 19.97 11.69 -0.39
CA PRO A 66 19.08 12.81 -0.11
C PRO A 66 18.87 13.75 -1.30
N ASP A 67 19.84 13.90 -2.20
CA ASP A 67 19.74 14.67 -3.43
C ASP A 67 18.99 13.95 -4.55
N GLY A 68 18.65 12.67 -4.34
CA GLY A 68 17.91 11.85 -5.29
C GLY A 68 18.70 11.40 -6.52
N LYS A 69 20.01 11.68 -6.59
CA LYS A 69 20.83 11.41 -7.80
C LYS A 69 21.46 10.03 -7.85
N THR A 70 21.60 9.38 -6.70
CA THR A 70 22.22 8.07 -6.60
C THR A 70 21.29 7.11 -5.89
N LEU A 71 21.09 5.94 -6.49
CA LEU A 71 20.41 4.81 -5.89
C LEU A 71 21.42 3.70 -5.60
N VAL A 72 21.23 3.02 -4.49
CA VAL A 72 22.03 1.85 -4.09
C VAL A 72 21.10 0.66 -3.94
N SER A 73 21.44 -0.48 -4.54
CA SER A 73 20.76 -1.75 -4.33
C SER A 73 21.66 -2.76 -3.65
N GLY A 74 21.06 -3.63 -2.84
CA GLY A 74 21.71 -4.78 -2.20
C GLY A 74 20.90 -6.04 -2.54
N ASP A 75 21.62 -7.08 -2.94
CA ASP A 75 21.00 -8.29 -3.46
C ASP A 75 21.28 -9.55 -2.60
N TYR A 76 20.62 -10.63 -3.01
CA TYR A 76 20.80 -11.97 -2.41
C TYR A 76 22.23 -12.49 -2.52
N GLY A 77 22.99 -12.08 -3.53
CA GLY A 77 24.37 -12.50 -3.76
C GLY A 77 25.41 -11.73 -2.93
N GLY A 78 24.99 -10.80 -2.08
CA GLY A 78 25.91 -9.98 -1.26
C GLY A 78 26.55 -8.83 -2.02
N LEU A 79 26.04 -8.46 -3.18
CA LEU A 79 26.54 -7.36 -3.99
C LEU A 79 25.84 -6.05 -3.63
N ILE A 80 26.60 -4.97 -3.59
CA ILE A 80 26.09 -3.61 -3.62
C ILE A 80 26.29 -3.07 -5.03
N LYS A 81 25.22 -2.55 -5.63
CA LYS A 81 25.28 -1.81 -6.90
C LYS A 81 24.89 -0.35 -6.71
N ILE A 82 25.64 0.54 -7.33
CA ILE A 82 25.45 1.99 -7.25
C ILE A 82 25.03 2.48 -8.63
N TRP A 83 23.88 3.14 -8.68
CA TRP A 83 23.20 3.56 -9.92
C TRP A 83 23.06 5.06 -9.97
N ASP A 84 23.23 5.63 -11.14
CA ASP A 84 22.83 7.00 -11.44
C ASP A 84 21.32 7.03 -11.76
N THR A 85 20.55 7.79 -11.01
CA THR A 85 19.09 7.79 -11.13
C THR A 85 18.58 8.52 -12.37
N GLU A 86 19.34 9.50 -12.87
CA GLU A 86 18.95 10.28 -14.05
C GLU A 86 19.13 9.46 -15.33
N THR A 87 20.27 8.80 -15.44
CA THR A 87 20.64 8.03 -16.66
C THR A 87 20.26 6.56 -16.57
N GLY A 88 20.00 6.04 -15.37
CA GLY A 88 19.76 4.62 -15.09
C GLY A 88 21.01 3.75 -15.24
N LYS A 89 22.20 4.35 -15.35
CA LYS A 89 23.43 3.61 -15.55
C LYS A 89 24.01 3.07 -14.25
N LEU A 90 24.46 1.81 -14.29
CA LEU A 90 25.26 1.21 -13.23
C LEU A 90 26.62 1.92 -13.21
N GLN A 91 26.98 2.51 -12.06
CA GLN A 91 28.25 3.19 -11.84
C GLN A 91 29.29 2.28 -11.23
N LYS A 92 28.89 1.46 -10.26
CA LYS A 92 29.81 0.56 -9.52
C LYS A 92 29.08 -0.70 -9.04
N THR A 93 29.88 -1.77 -8.90
CA THR A 93 29.48 -3.00 -8.18
C THR A 93 30.54 -3.26 -7.12
N LEU A 94 30.10 -3.53 -5.88
CA LEU A 94 30.97 -3.85 -4.75
C LEU A 94 30.65 -5.28 -4.30
N ASN A 95 31.65 -6.14 -4.17
CA ASN A 95 31.56 -7.42 -3.48
C ASN A 95 31.56 -7.15 -1.98
N ALA A 96 30.36 -6.93 -1.43
CA ALA A 96 30.23 -6.36 -0.09
C ALA A 96 30.21 -7.43 1.00
N HIS A 97 29.40 -8.46 0.81
CA HIS A 97 29.18 -9.49 1.82
C HIS A 97 29.29 -10.89 1.21
N VAL A 98 29.43 -11.90 2.05
CA VAL A 98 29.49 -13.31 1.62
C VAL A 98 28.08 -13.94 1.60
N ASP A 99 27.08 -13.22 2.08
CA ASP A 99 25.68 -13.63 2.12
C ASP A 99 24.76 -12.45 1.79
N ALA A 100 23.45 -12.68 1.73
CA ALA A 100 22.43 -11.74 1.30
C ALA A 100 22.49 -10.40 2.09
N ILE A 101 22.34 -9.29 1.37
CA ILE A 101 22.20 -7.96 1.95
C ILE A 101 20.71 -7.67 2.18
N GLU A 102 20.26 -7.82 3.42
CA GLU A 102 18.86 -7.63 3.78
C GLU A 102 18.49 -6.15 3.98
N SER A 103 19.45 -5.31 4.36
CA SER A 103 19.17 -3.90 4.61
C SER A 103 20.29 -2.98 4.19
N LEU A 104 19.91 -1.85 3.60
CA LEU A 104 20.76 -0.75 3.21
C LEU A 104 20.27 0.56 3.83
N ALA A 105 21.20 1.43 4.17
CA ALA A 105 20.92 2.79 4.56
C ALA A 105 21.99 3.74 3.98
N ILE A 106 21.60 4.99 3.72
CA ILE A 106 22.53 6.07 3.33
C ILE A 106 22.50 7.13 4.41
N SER A 107 23.69 7.62 4.80
CA SER A 107 23.78 8.68 5.80
C SER A 107 23.07 9.97 5.34
N PRO A 108 22.53 10.80 6.28
CA PRO A 108 21.81 12.02 5.93
C PRO A 108 22.64 13.02 5.11
N ASP A 109 23.96 12.98 5.20
CA ASP A 109 24.88 13.80 4.40
C ASP A 109 25.15 13.21 3.00
N GLY A 110 24.65 12.00 2.72
CA GLY A 110 24.80 11.32 1.44
C GLY A 110 26.19 10.72 1.17
N ASN A 111 27.08 10.67 2.16
CA ASN A 111 28.47 10.26 1.93
C ASN A 111 28.73 8.77 2.21
N LEU A 112 27.93 8.17 3.11
CA LEU A 112 28.12 6.78 3.54
C LEU A 112 26.98 5.90 3.04
N VAL A 113 27.31 4.70 2.57
CA VAL A 113 26.42 3.56 2.45
C VAL A 113 26.69 2.60 3.57
N ILE A 114 25.66 2.15 4.25
CA ILE A 114 25.74 1.14 5.30
C ILE A 114 24.93 -0.08 4.80
N SER A 115 25.58 -1.25 4.85
CA SER A 115 24.96 -2.51 4.46
C SER A 115 24.96 -3.48 5.65
N ALA A 116 23.88 -4.24 5.77
CA ALA A 116 23.73 -5.28 6.78
C ALA A 116 23.29 -6.59 6.12
N SER A 117 23.88 -7.70 6.55
CA SER A 117 23.80 -8.97 5.86
C SER A 117 23.51 -10.13 6.80
N TRP A 118 23.11 -11.25 6.20
CA TRP A 118 23.01 -12.56 6.84
C TRP A 118 24.38 -13.14 7.24
N ASP A 119 25.48 -12.52 6.82
CA ASP A 119 26.82 -12.85 7.30
C ASP A 119 27.14 -12.26 8.70
N ASN A 120 26.14 -11.70 9.39
CA ASN A 120 26.18 -11.12 10.73
C ASN A 120 27.04 -9.84 10.84
N GLU A 121 27.46 -9.26 9.72
CA GLU A 121 28.29 -8.06 9.67
C GLU A 121 27.50 -6.85 9.16
N ILE A 122 27.89 -5.67 9.66
CA ILE A 122 27.51 -4.38 9.11
C ILE A 122 28.73 -3.73 8.52
N LYS A 123 28.66 -3.25 7.30
CA LYS A 123 29.79 -2.60 6.63
C LYS A 123 29.45 -1.18 6.23
N LEU A 124 30.40 -0.27 6.46
CA LEU A 124 30.31 1.15 6.13
C LEU A 124 31.19 1.42 4.92
N TRP A 125 30.64 2.03 3.90
CA TRP A 125 31.31 2.29 2.63
C TRP A 125 31.28 3.77 2.30
N ASN A 126 32.36 4.29 1.74
CA ASN A 126 32.34 5.60 1.11
C ASN A 126 31.58 5.52 -0.21
N LEU A 127 30.44 6.20 -0.32
CA LEU A 127 29.58 6.12 -1.50
C LEU A 127 30.30 6.56 -2.79
N LYS A 128 31.10 7.63 -2.71
CA LYS A 128 31.79 8.20 -3.86
C LYS A 128 32.91 7.29 -4.38
N THR A 129 33.75 6.73 -3.48
CA THR A 129 34.89 5.91 -3.87
C THR A 129 34.55 4.43 -3.99
N GLY A 130 33.56 3.94 -3.23
CA GLY A 130 33.22 2.52 -3.07
C GLY A 130 34.17 1.80 -2.10
N GLN A 131 35.02 2.52 -1.37
CA GLN A 131 35.95 1.92 -0.43
C GLN A 131 35.25 1.54 0.87
N LEU A 132 35.59 0.36 1.41
CA LEU A 132 35.20 -0.07 2.75
C LEU A 132 35.92 0.81 3.78
N ILE A 133 35.13 1.44 4.67
CA ILE A 133 35.63 2.29 5.75
C ILE A 133 35.76 1.47 7.04
N ASN A 134 34.72 0.70 7.36
CA ASN A 134 34.67 -0.05 8.62
C ASN A 134 33.74 -1.27 8.49
N THR A 135 34.02 -2.27 9.35
CA THR A 135 33.15 -3.43 9.56
C THR A 135 32.77 -3.50 11.03
N LEU A 136 31.48 -3.46 11.33
CA LEU A 136 30.97 -3.54 12.70
C LEU A 136 30.55 -4.98 12.98
N LYS A 137 31.10 -5.54 14.06
CA LYS A 137 30.82 -6.90 14.55
C LYS A 137 30.22 -6.83 15.94
N GLY A 138 29.11 -7.52 16.15
CA GLY A 138 28.42 -7.53 17.45
C GLY A 138 27.21 -8.45 17.47
N HIS A 139 26.57 -8.65 16.33
CA HIS A 139 25.51 -9.63 16.16
C HIS A 139 26.08 -11.05 15.96
N THR A 140 25.36 -12.05 16.43
CA THR A 140 25.73 -13.47 16.34
C THR A 140 24.92 -14.27 15.37
N ASP A 141 23.94 -13.61 14.71
CA ASP A 141 23.05 -14.21 13.71
C ASP A 141 22.62 -13.13 12.70
N ASP A 142 21.85 -13.51 11.68
CA ASP A 142 21.41 -12.68 10.56
C ASP A 142 20.98 -11.28 10.98
N ILE A 143 21.48 -10.25 10.33
CA ILE A 143 21.00 -8.88 10.54
C ILE A 143 19.89 -8.59 9.54
N LYS A 144 18.69 -8.34 10.05
CA LYS A 144 17.48 -8.14 9.23
C LYS A 144 17.21 -6.68 8.91
N LYS A 145 17.57 -5.77 9.78
CA LYS A 145 17.30 -4.34 9.55
C LYS A 145 18.35 -3.45 10.17
N ILE A 146 18.69 -2.39 9.45
CA ILE A 146 19.41 -1.24 9.98
C ILE A 146 18.59 0.03 9.78
N ALA A 147 18.79 1.00 10.66
CA ALA A 147 18.22 2.33 10.56
C ALA A 147 19.26 3.36 11.06
N ILE A 148 19.32 4.53 10.41
CA ILE A 148 20.14 5.66 10.85
C ILE A 148 19.22 6.68 11.50
N SER A 149 19.60 7.26 12.63
CA SER A 149 18.86 8.35 13.23
C SER A 149 18.84 9.58 12.30
N PRO A 150 17.74 10.33 12.22
CA PRO A 150 17.64 11.52 11.37
C PRO A 150 18.73 12.57 11.59
N ASP A 151 19.28 12.66 12.82
CA ASP A 151 20.39 13.55 13.15
C ASP A 151 21.78 13.00 12.72
N GLY A 152 21.82 11.78 12.15
CA GLY A 152 23.04 11.14 11.64
C GLY A 152 24.01 10.65 12.70
N LYS A 153 23.65 10.61 13.99
CA LYS A 153 24.58 10.24 15.06
C LYS A 153 24.58 8.76 15.39
N LEU A 154 23.43 8.11 15.29
CA LEU A 154 23.21 6.73 15.67
C LEU A 154 22.90 5.85 14.47
N LEU A 155 23.40 4.63 14.52
CA LEU A 155 22.95 3.51 13.72
C LEU A 155 22.31 2.49 14.67
N ALA A 156 21.13 1.98 14.31
CA ALA A 156 20.52 0.84 14.98
C ALA A 156 20.54 -0.37 14.05
N SER A 157 20.80 -1.55 14.57
CA SER A 157 20.70 -2.82 13.86
C SER A 157 19.91 -3.84 14.66
N GLY A 158 19.06 -4.60 13.96
CA GLY A 158 18.23 -5.65 14.55
C GLY A 158 18.46 -6.98 13.85
N SER A 159 18.52 -8.05 14.65
CA SER A 159 18.96 -9.37 14.21
C SER A 159 18.04 -10.50 14.68
N THR A 160 18.19 -11.66 14.04
CA THR A 160 17.62 -12.93 14.48
C THR A 160 18.24 -13.46 15.77
N ASP A 161 19.39 -12.89 16.21
CA ASP A 161 19.96 -13.14 17.53
C ASP A 161 19.14 -12.56 18.68
N LYS A 162 17.99 -11.91 18.36
CA LYS A 162 17.05 -11.28 19.29
C LYS A 162 17.60 -10.04 19.99
N THR A 163 18.59 -9.41 19.40
CA THR A 163 19.16 -8.16 19.94
C THR A 163 18.99 -6.99 19.00
N ILE A 164 19.02 -5.80 19.58
CA ILE A 164 19.15 -4.53 18.88
C ILE A 164 20.45 -3.91 19.34
N CYS A 165 21.37 -3.68 18.41
CA CYS A 165 22.62 -2.98 18.67
C CYS A 165 22.51 -1.51 18.26
N LEU A 166 22.95 -0.61 19.15
CA LEU A 166 23.09 0.82 18.89
C LEU A 166 24.57 1.15 18.74
N TRP A 167 24.89 1.82 17.66
CA TRP A 167 26.25 2.18 17.27
C TRP A 167 26.39 3.69 17.12
N ASN A 168 27.54 4.22 17.51
CA ASN A 168 27.91 5.58 17.14
C ASN A 168 28.33 5.59 15.66
N LEU A 169 27.60 6.28 14.82
CA LEU A 169 27.81 6.24 13.37
C LEU A 169 29.17 6.86 12.97
N SER A 170 29.67 7.88 13.69
CA SER A 170 30.88 8.59 13.31
C SER A 170 32.17 7.78 13.53
N ASN A 171 32.18 6.86 14.49
CA ASN A 171 33.38 6.08 14.84
C ASN A 171 33.16 4.56 14.81
N GLY A 172 31.93 4.10 14.55
CA GLY A 172 31.56 2.69 14.45
C GLY A 172 31.58 1.93 15.78
N LYS A 173 31.65 2.61 16.93
CA LYS A 173 31.69 1.94 18.24
C LYS A 173 30.30 1.50 18.66
N LEU A 174 30.20 0.28 19.19
CA LEU A 174 28.99 -0.21 19.86
C LEU A 174 28.76 0.61 21.14
N ILE A 175 27.56 1.21 21.25
CA ILE A 175 27.14 1.99 22.42
C ILE A 175 26.42 1.09 23.41
N LYS A 176 25.42 0.32 22.90
CA LYS A 176 24.55 -0.49 23.74
C LYS A 176 23.99 -1.66 22.92
N THR A 177 23.84 -2.82 23.58
CA THR A 177 23.04 -3.94 23.08
C THR A 177 21.77 -4.03 23.94
N LEU A 178 20.63 -4.11 23.28
CA LEU A 178 19.31 -4.21 23.90
C LEU A 178 18.72 -5.57 23.55
N GLU A 179 18.31 -6.30 24.58
CA GLU A 179 17.62 -7.57 24.41
C GLU A 179 16.19 -7.31 23.86
N ASN A 180 15.80 -8.11 22.89
CA ASN A 180 14.45 -8.21 22.41
C ASN A 180 13.91 -9.63 22.66
N HIS A 181 12.60 -9.77 22.82
CA HIS A 181 12.01 -11.07 23.17
C HIS A 181 11.97 -12.06 22.01
N ASP A 182 12.19 -11.59 20.78
CA ASP A 182 12.15 -12.40 19.56
C ASP A 182 12.97 -11.74 18.44
N TRP A 183 13.07 -12.42 17.28
CA TRP A 183 13.78 -11.91 16.12
C TRP A 183 13.34 -10.49 15.76
N VAL A 184 14.29 -9.61 15.59
CA VAL A 184 14.04 -8.23 15.18
C VAL A 184 14.01 -8.14 13.65
N LYS A 185 12.84 -7.90 13.10
CA LYS A 185 12.60 -7.86 11.63
C LYS A 185 12.64 -6.45 11.06
N SER A 186 12.29 -5.47 11.86
CA SER A 186 12.17 -4.08 11.39
C SER A 186 12.52 -3.06 12.46
N LEU A 187 13.11 -1.95 12.03
CA LEU A 187 13.52 -0.83 12.88
C LEU A 187 13.14 0.49 12.21
N ALA A 188 12.73 1.47 12.99
CA ALA A 188 12.52 2.83 12.54
C ALA A 188 12.80 3.84 13.66
N PHE A 189 13.62 4.86 13.39
CA PHE A 189 13.77 6.01 14.29
C PHE A 189 12.61 6.99 14.12
N SER A 190 12.21 7.61 15.22
CA SER A 190 11.32 8.77 15.17
C SER A 190 12.01 9.97 14.51
N PRO A 191 11.27 10.90 13.89
CA PRO A 191 11.87 12.07 13.23
C PRO A 191 12.70 12.99 14.13
N ASP A 192 12.45 12.96 15.44
CA ASP A 192 13.20 13.71 16.45
C ASP A 192 14.46 12.97 16.95
N SER A 193 14.74 11.77 16.45
CA SER A 193 15.86 10.90 16.84
C SER A 193 15.82 10.40 18.29
N HIS A 194 14.72 10.59 19.03
CA HIS A 194 14.65 10.26 20.45
C HIS A 194 14.05 8.90 20.74
N THR A 195 13.46 8.28 19.74
CA THR A 195 12.77 7.00 19.91
C THR A 195 13.12 6.05 18.78
N LEU A 196 13.25 4.77 19.09
CA LEU A 196 13.40 3.68 18.13
C LEU A 196 12.20 2.74 18.26
N ALA A 197 11.53 2.45 17.16
CA ALA A 197 10.53 1.40 17.07
C ALA A 197 11.16 0.13 16.51
N ALA A 198 10.88 -1.01 17.12
CA ALA A 198 11.36 -2.33 16.70
C ALA A 198 10.17 -3.28 16.49
N GLY A 199 10.07 -3.89 15.32
CA GLY A 199 9.07 -4.89 14.98
C GLY A 199 9.68 -6.28 14.98
N SER A 200 8.95 -7.24 15.56
CA SER A 200 9.44 -8.58 15.84
C SER A 200 8.69 -9.67 15.05
N GLU A 201 9.27 -10.87 14.99
CA GLU A 201 8.71 -12.05 14.35
C GLU A 201 7.36 -12.46 14.97
N ASN A 202 7.20 -12.32 16.28
CA ASN A 202 5.95 -12.64 16.99
C ASN A 202 4.82 -11.59 16.81
N GLY A 203 5.02 -10.58 15.97
CA GLY A 203 4.04 -9.53 15.71
C GLY A 203 4.07 -8.34 16.66
N ASN A 204 4.92 -8.33 17.67
CA ASN A 204 5.03 -7.22 18.60
C ASN A 204 5.81 -6.05 18.00
N ILE A 205 5.40 -4.84 18.37
CA ILE A 205 6.16 -3.61 18.12
C ILE A 205 6.57 -3.04 19.47
N THR A 206 7.87 -3.00 19.74
CA THR A 206 8.47 -2.43 20.94
C THR A 206 8.93 -1.02 20.65
N ILE A 207 8.61 -0.09 21.53
CA ILE A 207 9.09 1.29 21.47
C ILE A 207 10.19 1.47 22.51
N LEU A 208 11.33 1.95 22.07
CA LEU A 208 12.52 2.15 22.88
C LEU A 208 12.78 3.66 23.00
N SER A 209 12.71 4.22 24.21
CA SER A 209 13.18 5.58 24.45
C SER A 209 14.70 5.60 24.46
N LEU A 210 15.30 6.56 23.77
CA LEU A 210 16.76 6.76 23.73
C LEU A 210 17.23 7.84 24.74
N ILE A 211 16.26 8.51 25.39
CA ILE A 211 16.54 9.55 26.39
C ILE A 211 16.34 8.99 27.79
N ASP A 212 15.22 8.29 28.00
CA ASP A 212 14.82 7.73 29.28
C ASP A 212 14.89 6.19 29.20
N GLU A 213 15.24 5.53 30.30
CA GLU A 213 15.20 4.07 30.35
C GLU A 213 13.76 3.56 30.41
N GLY A 214 13.17 3.26 29.26
CA GLY A 214 11.82 2.70 29.17
C GLY A 214 11.58 1.99 27.84
N ASN A 215 11.19 0.71 27.92
CA ASN A 215 10.77 -0.06 26.77
C ASN A 215 9.29 -0.39 26.92
N TYR A 216 8.49 -0.17 25.89
CA TYR A 216 7.05 -0.44 25.90
C TYR A 216 6.69 -1.35 24.74
N ILE A 217 5.91 -2.38 24.99
CA ILE A 217 5.17 -3.09 23.94
C ILE A 217 3.83 -2.38 23.81
N LEU A 218 3.65 -1.64 22.74
CA LEU A 218 2.47 -0.82 22.57
C LEU A 218 1.48 -1.39 21.57
N MET A 219 1.93 -2.24 20.64
CA MET A 219 1.20 -2.53 19.41
C MET A 219 1.44 -3.97 19.00
N GLN A 220 0.44 -4.59 18.36
CA GLN A 220 0.54 -5.98 17.93
C GLN A 220 -0.16 -6.24 16.60
N HIS A 221 0.51 -7.03 15.77
CA HIS A 221 -0.02 -7.74 14.62
C HIS A 221 -0.23 -9.21 14.95
N SER A 222 -1.00 -9.94 14.14
CA SER A 222 -1.14 -11.40 14.25
C SER A 222 -0.05 -12.18 13.51
N GLY A 223 0.90 -11.49 12.85
CA GLY A 223 2.05 -12.05 12.16
C GLY A 223 3.25 -11.12 12.25
N ALA A 224 4.42 -11.59 11.84
CA ALA A 224 5.69 -10.88 11.91
C ALA A 224 5.59 -9.44 11.36
N VAL A 225 6.19 -8.47 12.06
CA VAL A 225 6.25 -7.07 11.64
C VAL A 225 7.45 -6.85 10.74
N GLN A 226 7.23 -6.92 9.43
CA GLN A 226 8.28 -6.89 8.42
C GLN A 226 8.85 -5.49 8.17
N SER A 227 8.05 -4.45 8.38
CA SER A 227 8.48 -3.07 8.11
C SER A 227 7.78 -2.08 9.02
N LEU A 228 8.52 -1.05 9.42
CA LEU A 228 8.05 0.08 10.21
C LEU A 228 8.46 1.40 9.55
N ALA A 229 7.60 2.40 9.62
CA ALA A 229 7.90 3.76 9.18
C ALA A 229 7.17 4.80 10.03
N PHE A 230 7.88 5.80 10.54
CA PHE A 230 7.25 6.98 11.13
C PHE A 230 6.75 7.94 10.05
N SER A 231 5.60 8.54 10.29
CA SER A 231 5.18 9.69 9.50
C SER A 231 6.15 10.86 9.72
N PRO A 232 6.37 11.75 8.71
CA PRO A 232 7.32 12.86 8.83
C PRO A 232 7.06 13.80 10.02
N ASN A 233 5.80 13.90 10.46
CA ASN A 233 5.43 14.70 11.63
C ASN A 233 5.54 13.94 12.98
N GLY A 234 6.00 12.69 12.98
CA GLY A 234 6.20 11.86 14.17
C GLY A 234 4.92 11.43 14.91
N LYS A 235 3.73 11.72 14.38
CA LYS A 235 2.46 11.44 15.10
C LYS A 235 1.92 10.05 14.84
N THR A 236 2.27 9.47 13.69
CA THR A 236 1.78 8.17 13.24
C THR A 236 2.95 7.23 12.97
N LEU A 237 2.82 5.99 13.41
CA LEU A 237 3.68 4.88 13.01
C LEU A 237 2.89 3.99 12.04
N ALA A 238 3.47 3.64 10.90
CA ALA A 238 2.97 2.63 10.00
C ALA A 238 3.72 1.32 10.21
N SER A 239 3.03 0.20 10.15
CA SER A 239 3.61 -1.14 10.19
C SER A 239 3.04 -2.02 9.09
N GLY A 240 3.91 -2.75 8.39
CA GLY A 240 3.55 -3.79 7.43
C GLY A 240 3.86 -5.16 8.02
N SER A 241 2.94 -6.12 7.87
CA SER A 241 3.04 -7.40 8.55
C SER A 241 2.80 -8.60 7.64
N ALA A 242 3.32 -9.76 8.10
CA ALA A 242 3.03 -11.06 7.52
C ALA A 242 1.55 -11.45 7.66
N ASP A 243 0.75 -10.74 8.46
CA ASP A 243 -0.70 -10.88 8.54
C ASP A 243 -1.44 -10.24 7.35
N HIS A 244 -0.72 -9.80 6.32
CA HIS A 244 -1.19 -9.18 5.08
C HIS A 244 -1.74 -7.77 5.26
N THR A 245 -1.63 -7.18 6.45
CA THR A 245 -2.17 -5.85 6.73
C THR A 245 -1.09 -4.80 6.87
N VAL A 246 -1.48 -3.55 6.59
CA VAL A 246 -0.77 -2.37 7.06
C VAL A 246 -1.61 -1.75 8.17
N LYS A 247 -1.01 -1.49 9.34
CA LYS A 247 -1.68 -0.74 10.41
C LYS A 247 -1.05 0.63 10.57
N LEU A 248 -1.91 1.61 10.84
CA LEU A 248 -1.52 2.96 11.23
C LEU A 248 -1.85 3.15 12.70
N TRP A 249 -0.86 3.56 13.47
CA TRP A 249 -0.95 3.71 14.91
C TRP A 249 -0.77 5.16 15.32
N GLN A 250 -1.58 5.62 16.26
CA GLN A 250 -1.28 6.87 16.96
C GLN A 250 -0.08 6.62 17.88
N PHE A 251 1.08 7.18 17.52
CA PHE A 251 2.34 6.83 18.14
C PHE A 251 2.33 6.98 19.68
N LYS A 252 1.86 8.12 20.20
CA LYS A 252 1.89 8.40 21.65
C LYS A 252 1.01 7.49 22.51
N THR A 253 -0.03 6.90 21.95
CA THR A 253 -1.04 6.12 22.70
C THR A 253 -1.04 4.64 22.34
N GLY A 254 -0.37 4.23 21.27
CA GLY A 254 -0.42 2.88 20.72
C GLY A 254 -1.78 2.49 20.12
N LYS A 255 -2.73 3.44 20.02
CA LYS A 255 -4.06 3.17 19.46
C LYS A 255 -3.97 2.94 17.96
N VAL A 256 -4.62 1.87 17.47
CA VAL A 256 -4.82 1.66 16.02
C VAL A 256 -5.73 2.76 15.49
N LEU A 257 -5.22 3.53 14.54
CA LEU A 257 -5.99 4.52 13.80
C LEU A 257 -6.71 3.88 12.61
N ARG A 258 -6.02 2.95 11.92
CA ARG A 258 -6.54 2.27 10.73
C ARG A 258 -5.86 0.91 10.54
N THR A 259 -6.60 0.00 9.90
CA THR A 259 -6.06 -1.26 9.34
C THR A 259 -6.38 -1.26 7.83
N LEU A 260 -5.36 -1.36 7.00
CA LEU A 260 -5.45 -1.30 5.55
C LEU A 260 -5.31 -2.73 5.00
N ASN A 261 -6.38 -3.29 4.43
CA ASN A 261 -6.53 -4.70 4.07
C ASN A 261 -6.71 -4.84 2.55
N HIS A 262 -5.66 -4.66 1.77
CA HIS A 262 -5.76 -4.85 0.31
C HIS A 262 -4.74 -5.83 -0.24
N HIS A 263 -3.63 -6.04 0.48
CA HIS A 263 -2.66 -7.06 0.10
C HIS A 263 -3.18 -8.47 0.36
N SER A 264 -2.88 -9.38 -0.56
CA SER A 264 -3.25 -10.80 -0.46
C SER A 264 -2.14 -11.67 0.13
N ALA A 265 -0.98 -11.08 0.44
CA ALA A 265 0.16 -11.76 1.07
C ALA A 265 0.91 -10.78 1.99
N ALA A 266 1.98 -11.26 2.65
CA ALA A 266 2.79 -10.50 3.59
C ALA A 266 3.20 -9.13 3.04
N VAL A 267 3.04 -8.07 3.85
CA VAL A 267 3.52 -6.73 3.56
C VAL A 267 4.96 -6.61 4.01
N LEU A 268 5.88 -6.45 3.07
CA LEU A 268 7.33 -6.52 3.29
C LEU A 268 7.97 -5.16 3.51
N SER A 269 7.38 -4.10 2.95
CA SER A 269 7.91 -2.74 3.05
C SER A 269 6.80 -1.72 3.17
N VAL A 270 6.96 -0.74 4.07
CA VAL A 270 6.09 0.43 4.17
C VAL A 270 6.94 1.69 4.25
N VAL A 271 6.53 2.76 3.56
CA VAL A 271 7.25 4.03 3.56
C VAL A 271 6.29 5.20 3.35
N PHE A 272 6.42 6.25 4.16
CA PHE A 272 5.74 7.52 3.91
C PHE A 272 6.50 8.34 2.87
N ASN A 273 5.79 9.08 2.05
CA ASN A 273 6.44 10.15 1.31
C ASN A 273 6.83 11.31 2.25
N PRO A 274 7.79 12.17 1.88
CA PRO A 274 8.27 13.26 2.73
C PRO A 274 7.19 14.26 3.18
N LYS A 275 6.07 14.36 2.45
CA LYS A 275 4.93 15.21 2.82
C LYS A 275 4.00 14.55 3.83
N GLY A 276 4.06 13.23 3.99
CA GLY A 276 3.19 12.45 4.86
C GLY A 276 1.75 12.31 4.34
N ASP A 277 1.48 12.63 3.08
CA ASP A 277 0.16 12.55 2.46
C ASP A 277 -0.03 11.26 1.61
N ILE A 278 1.04 10.52 1.38
CA ILE A 278 1.04 9.20 0.73
C ILE A 278 1.83 8.21 1.59
N LEU A 279 1.24 7.03 1.81
CA LEU A 279 1.93 5.85 2.31
C LEU A 279 2.01 4.84 1.17
N ALA A 280 3.18 4.25 0.93
CA ALA A 280 3.36 3.14 0.02
C ALA A 280 3.61 1.85 0.80
N SER A 281 3.04 0.73 0.32
CA SER A 281 3.29 -0.60 0.86
C SER A 281 3.61 -1.58 -0.26
N GLY A 282 4.73 -2.31 -0.14
CA GLY A 282 5.16 -3.36 -1.05
C GLY A 282 4.96 -4.73 -0.42
N SER A 283 4.58 -5.73 -1.22
CA SER A 283 4.15 -7.02 -0.70
C SER A 283 4.71 -8.21 -1.47
N TYR A 284 4.65 -9.35 -0.79
CA TYR A 284 4.90 -10.67 -1.37
C TYR A 284 3.89 -11.01 -2.48
N ASP A 285 2.73 -10.33 -2.53
CA ASP A 285 1.73 -10.44 -3.60
C ASP A 285 2.16 -9.76 -4.90
N LYS A 286 3.40 -9.23 -4.95
CA LYS A 286 4.03 -8.60 -6.14
C LYS A 286 3.49 -7.21 -6.47
N THR A 287 2.66 -6.66 -5.62
CA THR A 287 2.05 -5.34 -5.83
C THR A 287 2.58 -4.29 -4.87
N ILE A 288 2.42 -3.04 -5.25
CA ILE A 288 2.63 -1.88 -4.40
C ILE A 288 1.30 -1.16 -4.28
N ASN A 289 0.83 -0.95 -3.07
CA ASN A 289 -0.35 -0.15 -2.80
C ASN A 289 0.04 1.24 -2.33
N LEU A 290 -0.61 2.25 -2.89
CA LEU A 290 -0.50 3.65 -2.47
C LEU A 290 -1.75 4.03 -1.70
N TRP A 291 -1.58 4.61 -0.52
CA TRP A 291 -2.66 4.92 0.40
C TRP A 291 -2.65 6.39 0.80
N ASN A 292 -3.83 6.94 1.04
CA ASN A 292 -3.97 8.17 1.81
C ASN A 292 -3.95 7.80 3.31
N PRO A 293 -2.91 8.16 4.07
CA PRO A 293 -2.80 7.73 5.48
C PRO A 293 -3.85 8.37 6.39
N ASN A 294 -4.41 9.53 6.00
CA ASN A 294 -5.41 10.23 6.79
C ASN A 294 -6.81 9.60 6.65
N THR A 295 -7.16 9.15 5.45
CA THR A 295 -8.47 8.55 5.16
C THR A 295 -8.44 7.02 5.17
N GLY A 296 -7.28 6.39 4.94
CA GLY A 296 -7.11 4.96 4.72
C GLY A 296 -7.49 4.50 3.30
N GLU A 297 -7.78 5.44 2.42
CA GLU A 297 -8.18 5.17 1.04
C GLU A 297 -7.01 4.63 0.22
N LEU A 298 -7.28 3.59 -0.59
CA LEU A 298 -6.35 3.12 -1.60
C LEU A 298 -6.35 4.09 -2.78
N LEU A 299 -5.24 4.80 -2.98
CA LEU A 299 -5.06 5.76 -4.08
C LEU A 299 -4.72 5.06 -5.40
N ASN A 300 -3.90 4.01 -5.34
CA ASN A 300 -3.48 3.26 -6.52
C ASN A 300 -2.90 1.90 -6.14
N ASN A 301 -2.91 0.95 -7.10
CA ASN A 301 -2.24 -0.33 -7.04
C ASN A 301 -1.29 -0.46 -8.23
N LEU A 302 0.00 -0.67 -7.97
CA LEU A 302 1.05 -0.83 -8.97
C LEU A 302 1.41 -2.31 -9.06
N SER A 303 1.18 -2.95 -10.20
CA SER A 303 1.22 -4.42 -10.36
C SER A 303 2.13 -4.91 -11.50
N GLU A 304 3.24 -4.17 -11.79
CA GLU A 304 4.16 -4.55 -12.86
C GLU A 304 5.30 -5.48 -12.42
N HIS A 305 5.54 -5.64 -11.11
CA HIS A 305 6.53 -6.60 -10.63
C HIS A 305 6.03 -8.04 -10.79
N LYS A 306 6.96 -8.94 -11.09
CA LYS A 306 6.67 -10.37 -11.32
C LYS A 306 6.93 -11.25 -10.09
N ASN A 307 7.66 -10.71 -9.11
CA ASN A 307 8.02 -11.35 -7.85
C ASN A 307 7.81 -10.38 -6.68
N PRO A 308 7.96 -10.82 -5.41
CA PRO A 308 7.77 -9.98 -4.24
C PRO A 308 8.49 -8.65 -4.30
N VAL A 309 7.83 -7.59 -3.80
CA VAL A 309 8.42 -6.26 -3.64
C VAL A 309 9.00 -6.15 -2.24
N TRP A 310 10.33 -6.21 -2.15
CA TRP A 310 11.06 -6.28 -0.89
C TRP A 310 11.31 -4.90 -0.27
N SER A 311 11.58 -3.91 -1.09
CA SER A 311 12.03 -2.61 -0.61
C SER A 311 11.43 -1.47 -1.39
N LEU A 312 11.06 -0.40 -0.68
CA LEU A 312 10.51 0.83 -1.22
C LEU A 312 11.27 2.04 -0.67
N VAL A 313 11.47 3.06 -1.49
CA VAL A 313 12.01 4.35 -1.07
C VAL A 313 11.40 5.49 -1.91
N PHE A 314 11.06 6.61 -1.27
CA PHE A 314 10.73 7.84 -1.97
C PHE A 314 11.99 8.71 -2.14
N ASN A 315 12.02 9.49 -3.22
CA ASN A 315 12.97 10.59 -3.30
C ASN A 315 12.58 11.71 -2.31
N SER A 316 13.52 12.59 -1.98
CA SER A 316 13.32 13.66 -1.01
C SER A 316 12.18 14.64 -1.34
N GLU A 317 11.83 14.77 -2.61
CA GLU A 317 10.68 15.60 -3.04
C GLU A 317 9.33 14.86 -2.91
N GLY A 318 9.33 13.52 -2.74
CA GLY A 318 8.13 12.69 -2.76
C GLY A 318 7.47 12.60 -4.13
N THR A 319 8.20 12.89 -5.20
CA THR A 319 7.71 12.89 -6.59
C THR A 319 7.96 11.58 -7.31
N ILE A 320 8.86 10.76 -6.80
CA ILE A 320 9.25 9.46 -7.34
C ILE A 320 9.27 8.45 -6.19
N LEU A 321 8.59 7.31 -6.39
CA LEU A 321 8.76 6.10 -5.59
C LEU A 321 9.65 5.13 -6.36
N VAL A 322 10.56 4.46 -5.68
CA VAL A 322 11.40 3.41 -6.25
C VAL A 322 11.14 2.11 -5.51
N SER A 323 11.11 1.01 -6.23
CA SER A 323 10.88 -0.33 -5.68
C SER A 323 11.95 -1.31 -6.14
N GLY A 324 12.43 -2.15 -5.23
CA GLY A 324 13.30 -3.29 -5.48
C GLY A 324 12.53 -4.60 -5.29
N SER A 325 12.73 -5.56 -6.19
CA SER A 325 11.93 -6.79 -6.24
C SER A 325 12.79 -8.04 -6.44
N GLY A 326 12.21 -9.18 -6.04
CA GLY A 326 12.71 -10.51 -6.35
C GLY A 326 12.61 -10.88 -7.84
N ASP A 327 12.10 -10.00 -8.70
CA ASP A 327 12.15 -10.17 -10.16
C ASP A 327 13.43 -9.57 -10.77
N GLU A 328 14.42 -9.26 -9.91
CA GLU A 328 15.73 -8.72 -10.31
C GLU A 328 15.63 -7.35 -10.97
N THR A 329 14.54 -6.63 -10.73
CA THR A 329 14.33 -5.28 -11.28
C THR A 329 14.14 -4.24 -10.20
N ILE A 330 14.61 -3.02 -10.52
CA ILE A 330 14.29 -1.80 -9.79
C ILE A 330 13.38 -0.96 -10.69
N LYS A 331 12.22 -0.55 -10.18
CA LYS A 331 11.27 0.26 -10.93
C LYS A 331 11.06 1.62 -10.29
N PHE A 332 10.96 2.64 -11.14
CA PHE A 332 10.68 4.03 -10.76
C PHE A 332 9.24 4.37 -11.12
N TRP A 333 8.49 4.94 -10.19
CA TRP A 333 7.09 5.28 -10.32
C TRP A 333 6.87 6.77 -10.09
N SER A 334 6.25 7.48 -11.06
CA SER A 334 5.93 8.89 -10.88
C SER A 334 4.74 9.07 -9.94
N MET A 335 4.93 9.86 -8.89
CA MET A 335 3.84 10.31 -8.02
C MET A 335 3.17 11.57 -8.52
N LYS A 336 3.68 12.16 -9.61
CA LYS A 336 3.00 13.26 -10.29
C LYS A 336 1.76 12.69 -10.97
N THR A 337 0.59 13.17 -10.59
CA THR A 337 -0.64 12.87 -11.34
C THR A 337 -0.41 13.22 -12.80
N PRO A 338 -0.65 12.32 -13.76
CA PRO A 338 -0.57 12.69 -15.17
C PRO A 338 -1.43 13.93 -15.37
N LYS A 339 -0.90 14.93 -16.09
CA LYS A 339 -1.70 16.05 -16.58
C LYS A 339 -2.64 15.52 -17.67
N ASN A 340 -3.50 14.58 -17.32
CA ASN A 340 -4.55 14.11 -18.21
C ASN A 340 -5.71 15.08 -18.04
N PRO A 341 -6.19 15.75 -19.10
CA PRO A 341 -7.29 16.70 -19.02
C PRO A 341 -8.56 16.10 -18.39
N ILE A 342 -8.72 14.78 -18.39
CA ILE A 342 -9.82 14.07 -17.71
C ILE A 342 -9.64 14.15 -16.18
N TYR A 343 -8.42 14.06 -15.63
CA TYR A 343 -8.14 14.21 -14.21
C TYR A 343 -8.14 15.68 -13.75
N ALA A 344 -7.68 16.59 -14.59
CA ALA A 344 -7.77 18.04 -14.33
C ALA A 344 -9.25 18.49 -14.29
N ALA A 345 -10.10 17.94 -15.16
CA ALA A 345 -11.54 18.21 -15.15
C ALA A 345 -12.25 17.62 -13.89
N ALA A 346 -11.75 16.52 -13.34
CA ALA A 346 -12.26 15.99 -12.06
C ALA A 346 -11.82 16.87 -10.88
N LYS A 347 -10.57 17.35 -10.85
CA LYS A 347 -10.06 18.23 -9.77
C LYS A 347 -10.65 19.65 -9.82
N THR A 348 -10.97 20.19 -10.98
CA THR A 348 -11.63 21.51 -11.12
C THR A 348 -13.11 21.45 -10.71
N ARG A 349 -13.71 20.26 -10.54
CA ARG A 349 -15.05 20.08 -10.00
C ARG A 349 -15.11 19.94 -8.48
N ILE A 350 -13.99 19.82 -7.78
CA ILE A 350 -13.97 19.87 -6.30
C ILE A 350 -14.08 21.34 -5.86
N LYS A 351 -15.21 21.94 -6.12
CA LYS A 351 -15.71 23.05 -5.36
C LYS A 351 -16.18 22.49 -4.03
N LYS A 352 -15.53 22.91 -2.89
CA LYS A 352 -15.93 22.65 -1.51
C LYS A 352 -16.37 21.19 -1.27
N ALA A 353 -15.64 20.47 -0.41
CA ALA A 353 -16.11 19.16 0.05
C ALA A 353 -17.60 19.26 0.42
N PRO A 354 -18.46 18.37 -0.10
CA PRO A 354 -19.88 18.43 0.20
C PRO A 354 -20.08 18.29 1.71
N VAL A 355 -20.99 19.07 2.25
CA VAL A 355 -21.33 18.99 3.66
C VAL A 355 -22.10 17.69 3.87
N MET A 356 -21.58 16.79 4.70
CA MET A 356 -22.23 15.52 4.98
C MET A 356 -23.61 15.73 5.63
N ILE A 357 -24.61 15.01 5.15
CA ILE A 357 -25.95 15.01 5.73
C ILE A 357 -25.88 14.31 7.09
N THR A 358 -26.20 15.01 8.16
CA THR A 358 -26.18 14.48 9.52
C THR A 358 -27.57 14.36 10.16
N LYS A 359 -28.64 14.82 9.48
CA LYS A 359 -30.03 14.75 9.99
C LYS A 359 -30.52 13.30 9.96
N PRO A 360 -30.81 12.65 11.11
CA PRO A 360 -31.18 11.22 11.16
C PRO A 360 -32.39 10.85 10.28
N GLU A 361 -33.41 11.70 10.29
CA GLU A 361 -34.64 11.46 9.48
C GLU A 361 -34.34 11.45 7.98
N LEU A 362 -33.48 12.37 7.52
CA LEU A 362 -33.10 12.44 6.12
C LEU A 362 -32.22 11.24 5.74
N ILE A 363 -31.28 10.83 6.60
CA ILE A 363 -30.45 9.63 6.41
C ILE A 363 -31.34 8.39 6.31
N GLN A 364 -32.31 8.24 7.20
CA GLN A 364 -33.24 7.11 7.17
C GLN A 364 -34.07 7.07 5.87
N ARG A 365 -34.57 8.22 5.42
CA ARG A 365 -35.30 8.32 4.14
C ARG A 365 -34.42 7.94 2.95
N LEU A 366 -33.19 8.46 2.89
CA LEU A 366 -32.22 8.16 1.82
C LEU A 366 -31.83 6.68 1.81
N ASN A 367 -31.66 6.07 3.00
CA ASN A 367 -31.38 4.65 3.14
C ASN A 367 -32.51 3.80 2.54
N GLN A 368 -33.77 4.12 2.83
CA GLN A 368 -34.94 3.43 2.25
C GLN A 368 -35.03 3.60 0.74
N GLN A 369 -34.75 4.81 0.23
CA GLN A 369 -34.72 5.09 -1.19
C GLN A 369 -33.64 4.29 -1.91
N LEU A 370 -32.43 4.26 -1.37
CA LEU A 370 -31.31 3.49 -1.94
C LEU A 370 -31.61 2.00 -1.94
N TYR A 371 -32.16 1.47 -0.84
CA TYR A 371 -32.60 0.08 -0.76
C TYR A 371 -33.58 -0.25 -1.89
N ALA A 372 -34.62 0.56 -2.07
CA ALA A 372 -35.63 0.34 -3.10
C ALA A 372 -35.04 0.39 -4.53
N ILE A 373 -34.13 1.34 -4.80
CA ILE A 373 -33.47 1.47 -6.10
C ILE A 373 -32.64 0.21 -6.41
N ILE A 374 -31.88 -0.27 -5.44
CA ILE A 374 -30.99 -1.42 -5.62
C ILE A 374 -31.82 -2.70 -5.70
N ASP A 375 -32.81 -2.91 -4.82
CA ASP A 375 -33.70 -4.08 -4.81
C ASP A 375 -34.43 -4.26 -6.14
N GLN A 376 -34.92 -3.16 -6.71
CA GLN A 376 -35.55 -3.16 -8.03
C GLN A 376 -34.60 -3.55 -9.15
N ARG A 377 -33.34 -3.12 -9.10
CA ARG A 377 -32.33 -3.34 -10.14
C ARG A 377 -31.60 -4.67 -9.99
N TRP A 378 -31.53 -5.21 -8.77
CA TRP A 378 -30.89 -6.49 -8.46
C TRP A 378 -31.66 -7.72 -8.98
N GLN A 379 -32.91 -7.60 -9.36
CA GLN A 379 -33.77 -8.71 -9.76
C GLN A 379 -33.30 -9.47 -11.03
N THR A 380 -32.18 -9.10 -11.63
CA THR A 380 -31.59 -9.78 -12.77
C THR A 380 -30.47 -10.73 -12.31
N ASN A 381 -30.77 -12.04 -12.28
CA ASN A 381 -29.90 -13.25 -12.28
C ASN A 381 -28.37 -13.07 -12.18
N LEU A 382 -27.86 -12.25 -11.28
CA LEU A 382 -26.43 -12.17 -11.00
C LEU A 382 -26.04 -13.30 -10.03
N MET A 383 -25.39 -14.34 -10.56
CA MET A 383 -24.78 -15.37 -9.74
C MET A 383 -23.44 -14.80 -9.17
N ILE A 384 -23.44 -14.44 -7.91
CA ILE A 384 -22.22 -14.03 -7.20
C ILE A 384 -21.78 -15.14 -6.25
N LYS A 385 -20.44 -15.33 -6.13
CA LYS A 385 -19.88 -16.36 -5.26
C LYS A 385 -19.53 -15.81 -3.88
N ASP A 386 -19.18 -14.54 -3.81
CA ASP A 386 -18.73 -13.85 -2.60
C ASP A 386 -19.62 -12.64 -2.32
N SER A 387 -19.70 -12.22 -1.07
CA SER A 387 -20.39 -10.97 -0.73
C SER A 387 -19.68 -9.78 -1.35
N LEU A 388 -20.43 -8.93 -2.06
CA LEU A 388 -19.93 -7.71 -2.69
C LEU A 388 -20.26 -6.54 -1.80
N ILE A 389 -19.27 -5.72 -1.46
CA ILE A 389 -19.45 -4.55 -0.60
C ILE A 389 -19.14 -3.29 -1.42
N TYR A 390 -20.07 -2.34 -1.41
CA TYR A 390 -19.94 -1.05 -2.07
C TYR A 390 -20.17 0.09 -1.10
N GLN A 391 -19.43 1.18 -1.30
CA GLN A 391 -19.77 2.48 -0.77
C GLN A 391 -20.54 3.24 -1.83
N VAL A 392 -21.72 3.76 -1.48
CA VAL A 392 -22.60 4.47 -2.40
C VAL A 392 -22.91 5.84 -1.83
N THR A 393 -22.75 6.89 -2.63
CA THR A 393 -23.01 8.27 -2.25
C THR A 393 -24.29 8.75 -2.91
N LEU A 394 -25.22 9.27 -2.11
CA LEU A 394 -26.46 9.88 -2.56
C LEU A 394 -26.46 11.39 -2.33
N ASN A 395 -27.10 12.13 -3.22
CA ASN A 395 -27.47 13.51 -2.94
C ASN A 395 -28.73 13.59 -2.05
N GLU A 396 -29.08 14.80 -1.62
CA GLU A 396 -30.27 15.06 -0.76
C GLU A 396 -31.61 14.68 -1.39
N GLN A 397 -31.67 14.52 -2.73
CA GLN A 397 -32.83 14.05 -3.48
C GLN A 397 -32.88 12.52 -3.59
N GLY A 398 -31.88 11.78 -3.05
CA GLY A 398 -31.82 10.32 -3.09
C GLY A 398 -31.29 9.73 -4.40
N LYS A 399 -30.65 10.53 -5.24
CA LYS A 399 -30.02 10.03 -6.47
C LYS A 399 -28.62 9.56 -6.17
N ILE A 400 -28.23 8.41 -6.73
CA ILE A 400 -26.85 7.93 -6.68
C ILE A 400 -25.98 8.87 -7.51
N ILE A 401 -24.98 9.49 -6.88
CA ILE A 401 -24.02 10.37 -7.55
C ILE A 401 -22.67 9.70 -7.74
N GLU A 402 -22.32 8.77 -6.85
CA GLU A 402 -21.09 8.02 -6.89
C GLU A 402 -21.25 6.65 -6.23
N TYR A 403 -20.51 5.66 -6.68
CA TYR A 403 -20.33 4.40 -5.98
C TYR A 403 -18.92 3.86 -6.21
N GLN A 404 -18.39 3.15 -5.23
CA GLN A 404 -17.09 2.49 -5.32
C GLN A 404 -17.12 1.12 -4.66
N PRO A 405 -16.44 0.12 -5.24
CA PRO A 405 -16.30 -1.18 -4.64
C PRO A 405 -15.42 -1.09 -3.40
N PHE A 406 -15.81 -1.77 -2.33
CA PHE A 406 -15.12 -1.71 -1.04
C PHE A 406 -14.36 -2.99 -0.69
N ASN A 407 -14.63 -4.10 -1.36
CA ASN A 407 -13.86 -5.34 -1.20
C ASN A 407 -13.42 -5.89 -2.55
N SER A 408 -12.43 -6.80 -2.53
CA SER A 408 -11.85 -7.40 -3.74
C SER A 408 -12.87 -8.16 -4.58
N ALA A 409 -13.89 -8.75 -3.97
CA ALA A 409 -14.99 -9.41 -4.66
C ALA A 409 -15.82 -8.40 -5.47
N ALA A 410 -16.18 -7.25 -4.87
CA ALA A 410 -16.89 -6.18 -5.56
C ALA A 410 -16.07 -5.58 -6.72
N VAL A 411 -14.76 -5.46 -6.56
CA VAL A 411 -13.86 -5.01 -7.65
C VAL A 411 -13.90 -5.98 -8.83
N ARG A 412 -13.82 -7.30 -8.57
CA ARG A 412 -13.88 -8.33 -9.64
C ARG A 412 -15.20 -8.34 -10.40
N GLU A 413 -16.30 -8.11 -9.70
CA GLU A 413 -17.67 -8.17 -10.26
C GLU A 413 -18.20 -6.80 -10.70
N MET A 414 -17.41 -5.74 -10.63
CA MET A 414 -17.83 -4.36 -10.87
C MET A 414 -18.50 -4.16 -12.23
N GLN A 415 -18.02 -4.80 -13.28
CA GLN A 415 -18.62 -4.69 -14.62
C GLN A 415 -20.04 -5.26 -14.69
N LYS A 416 -20.31 -6.32 -13.92
CA LYS A 416 -21.65 -6.94 -13.86
C LYS A 416 -22.60 -6.17 -12.96
N THR A 417 -22.08 -5.48 -11.95
CA THR A 417 -22.87 -4.74 -10.96
C THR A 417 -23.05 -3.26 -11.30
N ALA A 418 -22.25 -2.71 -12.21
CA ALA A 418 -22.36 -1.32 -12.66
C ALA A 418 -23.79 -0.89 -13.05
N PRO A 419 -24.60 -1.71 -13.75
CA PRO A 419 -25.98 -1.35 -14.08
C PRO A 419 -26.88 -1.16 -12.85
N ILE A 420 -26.53 -1.73 -11.70
CA ILE A 420 -27.30 -1.61 -10.45
C ILE A 420 -27.19 -0.18 -9.90
N PHE A 421 -26.01 0.43 -9.97
CA PHE A 421 -25.73 1.70 -9.31
C PHE A 421 -25.95 2.94 -10.18
N GLN A 422 -25.88 2.87 -11.48
CA GLN A 422 -26.14 3.93 -12.48
C GLN A 422 -26.10 5.39 -11.94
N PRO A 423 -24.91 6.00 -11.76
CA PRO A 423 -24.81 7.33 -11.17
C PRO A 423 -25.43 8.41 -12.07
N ASP A 424 -26.14 9.37 -11.47
CA ASP A 424 -26.59 10.58 -12.16
C ASP A 424 -25.46 11.62 -12.19
N THR A 425 -24.64 11.58 -13.23
CA THR A 425 -23.47 12.46 -13.39
C THR A 425 -23.83 13.94 -13.63
N LYS A 426 -25.13 14.25 -13.84
CA LYS A 426 -25.62 15.62 -14.07
C LYS A 426 -26.09 16.29 -12.78
N SER A 427 -26.29 15.52 -11.71
CA SER A 427 -26.78 16.05 -10.44
C SER A 427 -25.65 16.74 -9.69
N GLN A 428 -25.81 18.04 -9.42
CA GLN A 428 -24.95 18.78 -8.49
C GLN A 428 -25.68 18.89 -7.15
N SER A 429 -25.01 18.49 -6.06
CA SER A 429 -25.55 18.63 -4.72
C SER A 429 -24.56 19.38 -3.83
N GLN A 430 -25.12 20.12 -2.86
CA GLN A 430 -24.35 20.78 -1.80
C GLN A 430 -24.20 19.85 -0.60
N TYR A 431 -25.06 18.84 -0.47
CA TYR A 431 -25.12 17.90 0.65
C TYR A 431 -25.20 16.48 0.16
N ASP A 432 -24.38 15.60 0.68
CA ASP A 432 -24.29 14.19 0.31
C ASP A 432 -24.39 13.28 1.53
N ALA A 433 -24.88 12.05 1.33
CA ALA A 433 -24.90 11.01 2.33
C ALA A 433 -24.23 9.74 1.77
N GLN A 434 -23.46 9.07 2.59
CA GLN A 434 -22.76 7.84 2.22
C GLN A 434 -23.42 6.63 2.87
N PHE A 435 -23.52 5.52 2.11
CA PHE A 435 -24.14 4.28 2.54
C PHE A 435 -23.23 3.09 2.20
N ARG A 436 -23.26 2.10 3.07
CA ARG A 436 -22.69 0.77 2.82
C ARG A 436 -23.77 -0.11 2.20
N VAL A 437 -23.46 -0.71 1.06
CA VAL A 437 -24.34 -1.66 0.36
C VAL A 437 -23.63 -3.01 0.31
N VAL A 438 -24.26 -4.05 0.82
CA VAL A 438 -23.77 -5.42 0.77
C VAL A 438 -24.72 -6.27 -0.03
N LEU A 439 -24.21 -6.91 -1.08
CA LEU A 439 -24.90 -7.88 -1.92
C LEU A 439 -24.33 -9.27 -1.60
N SER A 440 -25.12 -10.18 -1.06
CA SER A 440 -24.62 -11.50 -0.66
C SER A 440 -25.00 -12.61 -1.63
N PRO A 441 -24.23 -13.73 -1.67
CA PRO A 441 -24.54 -14.90 -2.49
C PRO A 441 -25.90 -15.54 -2.19
N SER A 442 -26.42 -15.32 -0.98
CA SER A 442 -27.75 -15.78 -0.56
C SER A 442 -28.90 -14.97 -1.14
N GLY A 443 -28.60 -13.92 -1.94
CA GLY A 443 -29.61 -12.97 -2.42
C GLY A 443 -30.05 -11.94 -1.39
N THR A 444 -29.30 -11.77 -0.30
CA THR A 444 -29.57 -10.76 0.72
C THR A 444 -28.96 -9.42 0.32
N LEU A 445 -29.77 -8.37 0.36
CA LEU A 445 -29.36 -6.97 0.21
C LEU A 445 -29.37 -6.31 1.59
N GLU A 446 -28.26 -5.71 1.98
CA GLU A 446 -28.15 -4.86 3.17
C GLU A 446 -27.73 -3.46 2.77
N VAL A 447 -28.47 -2.46 3.24
CA VAL A 447 -28.11 -1.06 3.07
C VAL A 447 -28.10 -0.40 4.44
N SER A 448 -27.01 0.23 4.80
CA SER A 448 -26.84 0.93 6.08
C SER A 448 -26.07 2.24 5.86
N PRO A 449 -26.28 3.27 6.70
CA PRO A 449 -25.47 4.47 6.68
C PRO A 449 -24.00 4.14 6.82
N TRP A 450 -23.15 4.86 6.10
CA TRP A 450 -21.70 4.69 6.20
C TRP A 450 -21.17 5.39 7.43
N GLU A 451 -20.90 4.63 8.48
CA GLU A 451 -20.34 5.15 9.73
C GLU A 451 -18.80 5.02 9.80
N GLY A 452 -18.17 4.59 8.70
CA GLY A 452 -16.80 4.10 8.74
C GLY A 452 -16.74 2.70 9.38
N TRP A 453 -15.56 2.10 9.41
CA TRP A 453 -15.35 0.89 10.21
C TRP A 453 -15.21 1.28 11.69
N LYS A 454 -16.12 0.81 12.52
CA LYS A 454 -15.90 0.76 13.96
C LYS A 454 -14.99 -0.39 14.29
#